data_366d9c01a59a8e739fcb0a848f295cdc
#
_entry.id   366d9c01a59a8e739fcb0a848f295cdc
#
_cell.length_a   1.000
_cell.length_b   1.000
_cell.length_c   1.000
_cell.angle_alpha   90.00
_cell.angle_beta   90.00
_cell.angle_gamma   90.00
#
_symmetry.space_group_name_H-M   'P 1'
#
loop_
_entity.id
_entity.type
_entity.pdbx_description
1 polymer ?
#
loop_
_entity_poly.entity_id
_entity_poly.type
_entity_poly.pdbx_seq_one_letter_code
_entity_poly.pdbx_strand_id
1 'polypeptide(L)'
;AWMRNTINPTLCYTVEHQPVLVHAGPFANIAIGQSSVIGDRLGTKLFDYHVTESGFAADIGFEKFWNVKCRLSGLKPDVSVLVATVRALKMHGGGPEVTPGRPLPDAYTKEDLTLLERGCANLLHHVNIIRKSGVTPVVCLNRFYTDTDLELALVRRICEEYGVRCAVSDHWRYGGAGAEELARAVLEACEEPSELKLLYPDDTVSYTHLTLPTNS
;
A
#
# COMPACT_ATOMS: atom_id res chain seq x y z
N ALA A 1 -28.51 7.80 19.61
CA ALA A 1 -29.41 8.31 18.56
C ALA A 1 -28.65 9.15 17.52
N TRP A 2 -27.83 10.12 17.91
CA TRP A 2 -27.13 11.04 17.00
C TRP A 2 -26.14 10.38 16.05
N MET A 3 -25.49 9.30 16.47
CA MET A 3 -24.49 8.58 15.68
C MET A 3 -25.05 7.50 14.75
N ARG A 4 -26.36 7.25 14.79
CA ARG A 4 -26.99 6.13 14.08
C ARG A 4 -26.69 6.11 12.58
N ASN A 5 -26.73 7.26 11.93
CA ASN A 5 -26.57 7.37 10.49
C ASN A 5 -25.12 7.70 10.07
N THR A 6 -24.25 8.07 11.02
CA THR A 6 -22.86 8.46 10.71
C THR A 6 -21.95 7.27 10.36
N ILE A 7 -22.35 6.05 10.68
CA ILE A 7 -21.63 4.85 10.30
C ILE A 7 -21.87 4.43 8.84
N ASN A 8 -22.92 5.00 8.22
CA ASN A 8 -23.21 4.71 6.81
C ASN A 8 -22.31 5.56 5.91
N PRO A 9 -21.73 4.96 4.87
CA PRO A 9 -20.93 5.72 3.90
C PRO A 9 -21.82 6.67 3.09
N THR A 10 -21.25 7.81 2.72
CA THR A 10 -21.87 8.75 1.80
C THR A 10 -21.37 8.49 0.40
N LEU A 11 -22.29 8.29 -0.57
CA LEU A 11 -21.91 8.14 -1.97
C LEU A 11 -21.60 9.51 -2.57
N CYS A 12 -20.39 9.64 -3.07
CA CYS A 12 -19.88 10.79 -3.82
C CYS A 12 -19.34 10.34 -5.18
N TYR A 13 -18.88 11.31 -5.97
CA TYR A 13 -18.22 11.03 -7.26
C TYR A 13 -16.91 11.81 -7.35
N THR A 14 -15.92 11.22 -7.98
CA THR A 14 -14.69 11.92 -8.39
C THR A 14 -14.99 12.92 -9.51
N VAL A 15 -14.02 13.79 -9.82
CA VAL A 15 -14.11 14.68 -10.99
C VAL A 15 -14.17 13.92 -12.32
N GLU A 16 -13.78 12.66 -12.34
CA GLU A 16 -13.86 11.74 -13.48
C GLU A 16 -15.11 10.84 -13.42
N HIS A 17 -16.11 11.22 -12.61
CA HIS A 17 -17.40 10.55 -12.47
C HIS A 17 -17.35 9.12 -11.91
N GLN A 18 -16.30 8.74 -11.21
CA GLN A 18 -16.21 7.44 -10.56
C GLN A 18 -16.85 7.50 -9.16
N PRO A 19 -17.60 6.46 -8.75
CA PRO A 19 -18.25 6.44 -7.45
C PRO A 19 -17.23 6.32 -6.32
N VAL A 20 -17.45 7.07 -5.24
CA VAL A 20 -16.64 7.06 -4.02
C VAL A 20 -17.54 6.92 -2.81
N LEU A 21 -17.25 5.93 -1.98
CA LEU A 21 -17.92 5.73 -0.70
C LEU A 21 -17.11 6.42 0.40
N VAL A 22 -17.54 7.60 0.81
CA VAL A 22 -16.90 8.38 1.88
C VAL A 22 -17.52 8.00 3.22
N HIS A 23 -16.68 7.70 4.20
CA HIS A 23 -17.13 7.35 5.56
C HIS A 23 -16.52 8.30 6.60
N ALA A 24 -17.21 8.47 7.73
CA ALA A 24 -16.68 9.17 8.89
C ALA A 24 -15.79 8.22 9.69
N GLY A 25 -14.51 8.20 9.40
CA GLY A 25 -13.55 7.34 10.08
C GLY A 25 -12.28 8.09 10.46
N PRO A 26 -11.54 7.62 11.46
CA PRO A 26 -10.21 8.11 11.75
C PRO A 26 -9.26 7.75 10.61
N PHE A 27 -8.07 8.37 10.61
CA PHE A 27 -7.01 8.04 9.66
C PHE A 27 -6.70 6.55 9.64
N ALA A 28 -6.48 5.99 8.46
CA ALA A 28 -6.21 4.56 8.26
C ALA A 28 -4.97 4.05 9.01
N ASN A 29 -4.01 4.91 9.30
CA ASN A 29 -2.82 4.57 10.09
C ASN A 29 -3.08 4.50 11.60
N ILE A 30 -4.17 5.08 12.09
CA ILE A 30 -4.60 5.05 13.50
C ILE A 30 -5.70 4.01 13.68
N ALA A 31 -6.65 3.94 12.74
CA ALA A 31 -7.76 3.01 12.77
C ALA A 31 -7.27 1.55 12.61
N ILE A 32 -8.13 0.62 13.00
CA ILE A 32 -7.91 -0.81 12.82
C ILE A 32 -8.23 -1.19 11.37
N GLY A 33 -7.29 -1.00 10.49
CA GLY A 33 -7.45 -1.26 9.07
C GLY A 33 -8.02 -0.07 8.32
N GLN A 34 -8.43 -0.28 7.14
CA GLN A 34 -8.81 0.67 6.10
C GLN A 34 -10.15 1.37 6.36
N SER A 35 -10.90 1.54 5.29
CA SER A 35 -12.22 2.15 5.27
C SER A 35 -13.30 1.34 6.00
N SER A 36 -14.53 1.81 5.91
CA SER A 36 -15.72 1.19 6.51
C SER A 36 -15.97 -0.23 5.96
N VAL A 37 -16.16 -1.20 6.83
CA VAL A 37 -16.60 -2.55 6.44
C VAL A 37 -17.97 -2.49 5.71
N ILE A 38 -18.84 -1.56 6.08
CA ILE A 38 -20.12 -1.34 5.38
C ILE A 38 -19.85 -0.84 3.96
N GLY A 39 -18.93 0.13 3.80
CA GLY A 39 -18.52 0.63 2.49
C GLY A 39 -17.93 -0.47 1.61
N ASP A 40 -17.03 -1.29 2.15
CA ASP A 40 -16.43 -2.39 1.41
C ASP A 40 -17.47 -3.43 0.96
N ARG A 41 -18.40 -3.81 1.85
CA ARG A 41 -19.48 -4.74 1.51
C ARG A 41 -20.43 -4.19 0.44
N LEU A 42 -20.64 -2.88 0.42
CA LEU A 42 -21.40 -2.22 -0.65
C LEU A 42 -20.59 -2.18 -1.94
N GLY A 43 -19.35 -1.75 -1.87
CA GLY A 43 -18.45 -1.64 -3.03
C GLY A 43 -18.28 -2.97 -3.75
N THR A 44 -17.97 -4.04 -3.03
CA THR A 44 -17.81 -5.39 -3.59
C THR A 44 -19.09 -6.02 -4.16
N LYS A 45 -20.27 -5.49 -3.80
CA LYS A 45 -21.55 -5.95 -4.36
C LYS A 45 -22.03 -5.14 -5.56
N LEU A 46 -21.62 -3.88 -5.64
CA LEU A 46 -22.17 -2.94 -6.62
C LEU A 46 -21.24 -2.71 -7.81
N PHE A 47 -19.95 -2.96 -7.65
CA PHE A 47 -18.92 -2.64 -8.63
C PHE A 47 -18.05 -3.86 -8.93
N ASP A 48 -17.48 -3.89 -10.14
CA ASP A 48 -16.57 -4.95 -10.57
C ASP A 48 -15.25 -4.91 -9.79
N TYR A 49 -14.79 -3.70 -9.43
CA TYR A 49 -13.58 -3.49 -8.63
C TYR A 49 -13.88 -2.53 -7.48
N HIS A 50 -13.37 -2.86 -6.32
CA HIS A 50 -13.45 -2.03 -5.12
C HIS A 50 -12.04 -1.76 -4.60
N VAL A 51 -11.67 -0.49 -4.54
CA VAL A 51 -10.37 -0.04 -4.04
C VAL A 51 -10.54 0.65 -2.69
N THR A 52 -9.72 0.29 -1.74
CA THR A 52 -9.73 0.89 -0.40
C THR A 52 -8.30 1.18 0.05
N GLU A 53 -8.13 2.12 0.95
CA GLU A 53 -6.85 2.61 1.43
C GLU A 53 -6.45 1.96 2.74
N SER A 54 -5.18 1.55 2.88
CA SER A 54 -4.54 1.20 4.15
C SER A 54 -3.72 2.37 4.70
N GLY A 55 -3.41 2.34 5.98
CA GLY A 55 -2.44 3.23 6.60
C GLY A 55 -1.02 3.02 6.08
N PHE A 56 -0.09 3.83 6.56
CA PHE A 56 1.30 3.80 6.12
C PHE A 56 1.97 2.45 6.32
N ALA A 57 2.78 2.08 5.33
CA ALA A 57 3.65 0.92 5.26
C ALA A 57 2.93 -0.44 5.38
N ALA A 58 3.53 -1.47 4.78
CA ALA A 58 2.94 -2.80 4.79
C ALA A 58 3.04 -3.47 6.16
N ASP A 59 4.03 -3.12 6.97
CA ASP A 59 4.26 -3.60 8.33
C ASP A 59 3.38 -2.94 9.40
N ILE A 60 2.65 -1.88 9.04
CA ILE A 60 1.72 -1.19 9.95
C ILE A 60 0.30 -1.19 9.37
N GLY A 61 0.07 -0.45 8.29
CA GLY A 61 -1.27 -0.26 7.73
C GLY A 61 -1.85 -1.52 7.10
N PHE A 62 -1.10 -2.16 6.22
CA PHE A 62 -1.55 -3.41 5.59
C PHE A 62 -1.64 -4.54 6.62
N GLU A 63 -0.72 -4.63 7.58
CA GLU A 63 -0.78 -5.66 8.60
C GLU A 63 -2.03 -5.54 9.48
N LYS A 64 -2.43 -4.34 9.88
CA LYS A 64 -3.70 -4.11 10.57
C LYS A 64 -4.92 -4.48 9.71
N PHE A 65 -4.91 -4.11 8.44
CA PHE A 65 -5.94 -4.54 7.51
C PHE A 65 -6.02 -6.07 7.42
N TRP A 66 -4.90 -6.71 7.17
CA TRP A 66 -4.77 -8.15 7.00
C TRP A 66 -5.19 -8.92 8.26
N ASN A 67 -4.50 -8.67 9.39
CA ASN A 67 -4.65 -9.49 10.59
C ASN A 67 -5.83 -9.09 11.49
N VAL A 68 -6.39 -7.90 11.32
CA VAL A 68 -7.52 -7.43 12.14
C VAL A 68 -8.77 -7.26 11.29
N LYS A 69 -8.78 -6.37 10.30
CA LYS A 69 -10.00 -6.08 9.54
C LYS A 69 -10.47 -7.27 8.71
N CYS A 70 -9.60 -7.92 7.96
CA CYS A 70 -9.96 -9.11 7.15
C CYS A 70 -10.44 -10.25 8.05
N ARG A 71 -9.76 -10.47 9.18
CA ARG A 71 -10.16 -11.47 10.17
C ARG A 71 -11.58 -11.25 10.69
N LEU A 72 -11.91 -10.04 11.12
CA LEU A 72 -13.20 -9.72 11.72
C LEU A 72 -14.33 -9.56 10.69
N SER A 73 -14.02 -9.09 9.49
CA SER A 73 -15.03 -8.83 8.45
C SER A 73 -15.29 -10.01 7.52
N GLY A 74 -14.34 -10.93 7.41
CA GLY A 74 -14.33 -12.01 6.42
C GLY A 74 -14.02 -11.55 4.99
N LEU A 75 -13.71 -10.25 4.79
CA LEU A 75 -13.31 -9.71 3.48
C LEU A 75 -11.90 -10.17 3.13
N LYS A 76 -11.66 -10.43 1.85
CA LYS A 76 -10.35 -10.86 1.33
C LYS A 76 -9.98 -9.97 0.17
N PRO A 77 -8.79 -9.35 0.18
CA PRO A 77 -8.27 -8.61 -0.96
C PRO A 77 -7.68 -9.58 -2.00
N ASP A 78 -7.82 -9.25 -3.26
CA ASP A 78 -7.19 -9.97 -4.36
C ASP A 78 -5.77 -9.44 -4.59
N VAL A 79 -5.59 -8.13 -4.53
CA VAL A 79 -4.34 -7.43 -4.81
C VAL A 79 -4.05 -6.39 -3.74
N SER A 80 -2.78 -6.17 -3.44
CA SER A 80 -2.29 -5.06 -2.62
C SER A 80 -1.38 -4.16 -3.43
N VAL A 81 -1.75 -2.89 -3.58
CA VAL A 81 -0.91 -1.88 -4.23
C VAL A 81 0.02 -1.26 -3.19
N LEU A 82 1.32 -1.45 -3.37
CA LEU A 82 2.37 -0.87 -2.54
C LEU A 82 2.92 0.40 -3.20
N VAL A 83 2.54 1.55 -2.66
CA VAL A 83 3.00 2.85 -3.18
C VAL A 83 4.41 3.15 -2.69
N ALA A 84 5.32 3.41 -3.63
CA ALA A 84 6.68 3.84 -3.39
C ALA A 84 6.99 5.15 -4.13
N THR A 85 7.96 5.91 -3.61
CA THR A 85 8.49 7.11 -4.29
C THR A 85 10.01 7.05 -4.31
N VAL A 86 10.62 7.56 -5.37
CA VAL A 86 12.10 7.64 -5.48
C VAL A 86 12.71 8.32 -4.24
N ARG A 87 12.07 9.40 -3.75
CA ARG A 87 12.53 10.13 -2.56
C ARG A 87 12.55 9.27 -1.30
N ALA A 88 11.47 8.53 -1.04
CA ALA A 88 11.38 7.65 0.12
C ALA A 88 12.42 6.52 0.03
N LEU A 89 12.59 5.93 -1.14
CA LEU A 89 13.61 4.90 -1.35
C LEU A 89 15.02 5.44 -1.12
N LYS A 90 15.36 6.63 -1.62
CA LYS A 90 16.64 7.27 -1.34
C LYS A 90 16.85 7.52 0.17
N MET A 91 15.81 7.92 0.89
CA MET A 91 15.89 8.09 2.34
C MET A 91 16.24 6.77 3.03
N HIS A 92 15.59 5.69 2.66
CA HIS A 92 15.88 4.35 3.18
C HIS A 92 17.24 3.80 2.71
N GLY A 93 17.78 4.30 1.62
CA GLY A 93 19.13 4.00 1.14
C GLY A 93 20.26 4.66 1.95
N GLY A 94 19.92 5.48 2.93
CA GLY A 94 20.86 6.23 3.77
C GLY A 94 20.99 7.71 3.36
N GLY A 95 19.97 8.27 2.70
CA GLY A 95 19.89 9.69 2.40
C GLY A 95 19.87 10.54 3.66
N PRO A 96 20.24 11.84 3.55
CA PRO A 96 20.28 12.75 4.69
C PRO A 96 18.90 12.93 5.32
N GLU A 97 18.89 13.25 6.61
CA GLU A 97 17.67 13.49 7.37
C GLU A 97 16.85 14.65 6.79
N VAL A 98 15.53 14.46 6.70
CA VAL A 98 14.59 15.47 6.21
C VAL A 98 13.94 16.18 7.39
N THR A 99 14.11 17.50 7.44
CA THR A 99 13.48 18.36 8.46
C THR A 99 12.21 18.99 7.90
N PRO A 100 11.02 18.81 8.51
CA PRO A 100 9.80 19.45 8.08
C PRO A 100 9.95 20.99 7.96
N GLY A 101 9.41 21.57 6.89
CA GLY A 101 9.46 23.01 6.66
C GLY A 101 10.80 23.54 6.09
N ARG A 102 11.79 22.71 5.88
CA ARG A 102 13.04 23.06 5.20
C ARG A 102 13.06 22.53 3.76
N PRO A 103 13.79 23.18 2.83
CA PRO A 103 14.01 22.64 1.50
C PRO A 103 14.61 21.24 1.57
N LEU A 104 14.21 20.38 0.64
CA LEU A 104 14.78 19.03 0.54
C LEU A 104 16.27 19.11 0.16
N PRO A 105 17.11 18.26 0.78
CA PRO A 105 18.50 18.10 0.34
C PRO A 105 18.59 17.66 -1.13
N ASP A 106 19.70 18.03 -1.78
CA ASP A 106 19.99 17.72 -3.18
C ASP A 106 19.89 16.23 -3.52
N ALA A 107 20.23 15.36 -2.58
CA ALA A 107 20.12 13.92 -2.71
C ALA A 107 18.71 13.45 -3.13
N TYR A 108 17.66 14.20 -2.76
CA TYR A 108 16.26 13.86 -3.08
C TYR A 108 15.73 14.55 -4.33
N THR A 109 16.44 15.54 -4.85
CA THR A 109 16.01 16.34 -6.00
C THR A 109 16.91 16.14 -7.23
N LYS A 110 18.09 15.56 -7.05
CA LYS A 110 19.05 15.20 -8.10
C LYS A 110 19.12 13.68 -8.23
N GLU A 111 19.51 13.22 -9.41
CA GLU A 111 19.71 11.79 -9.67
C GLU A 111 20.80 11.21 -8.75
N ASP A 112 20.47 10.10 -8.08
CA ASP A 112 21.41 9.29 -7.31
C ASP A 112 20.99 7.82 -7.35
N LEU A 113 21.47 7.10 -8.35
CA LEU A 113 21.16 5.70 -8.58
C LEU A 113 21.71 4.79 -7.49
N THR A 114 22.87 5.12 -6.92
CA THR A 114 23.48 4.30 -5.87
C THR A 114 22.68 4.35 -4.57
N LEU A 115 22.23 5.54 -4.21
CA LEU A 115 21.40 5.74 -3.02
C LEU A 115 20.03 5.08 -3.18
N LEU A 116 19.45 5.23 -4.38
CA LEU A 116 18.16 4.63 -4.74
C LEU A 116 18.22 3.11 -4.71
N GLU A 117 19.24 2.49 -5.31
CA GLU A 117 19.43 1.04 -5.35
C GLU A 117 19.49 0.44 -3.94
N ARG A 118 20.27 1.05 -3.05
CA ARG A 118 20.32 0.62 -1.64
C ARG A 118 18.97 0.70 -0.95
N GLY A 119 18.19 1.74 -1.25
CA GLY A 119 16.85 1.93 -0.67
C GLY A 119 15.80 0.94 -1.17
N CYS A 120 16.01 0.34 -2.33
CA CYS A 120 15.11 -0.69 -2.85
C CYS A 120 15.06 -1.94 -1.96
N ALA A 121 16.05 -2.19 -1.12
CA ALA A 121 16.00 -3.28 -0.13
C ALA A 121 14.79 -3.13 0.81
N ASN A 122 14.45 -1.90 1.21
CA ASN A 122 13.26 -1.63 2.01
C ASN A 122 11.97 -1.92 1.22
N LEU A 123 11.90 -1.51 -0.05
CA LEU A 123 10.75 -1.82 -0.92
C LEU A 123 10.50 -3.33 -1.01
N LEU A 124 11.55 -4.10 -1.29
CA LEU A 124 11.45 -5.55 -1.41
C LEU A 124 11.07 -6.23 -0.09
N HIS A 125 11.49 -5.67 1.04
CA HIS A 125 11.05 -6.12 2.35
C HIS A 125 9.52 -5.97 2.51
N HIS A 126 8.96 -4.82 2.14
CA HIS A 126 7.50 -4.59 2.18
C HIS A 126 6.74 -5.48 1.19
N VAL A 127 7.28 -5.73 0.00
CA VAL A 127 6.74 -6.73 -0.94
C VAL A 127 6.64 -8.10 -0.28
N ASN A 128 7.67 -8.52 0.46
CA ASN A 128 7.65 -9.81 1.17
C ASN A 128 6.62 -9.86 2.30
N ILE A 129 6.39 -8.77 3.01
CA ILE A 129 5.32 -8.70 4.02
C ILE A 129 3.97 -8.98 3.38
N ILE A 130 3.67 -8.34 2.24
CA ILE A 130 2.43 -8.57 1.50
C ILE A 130 2.34 -10.04 1.03
N ARG A 131 3.39 -10.58 0.44
CA ARG A 131 3.43 -11.98 -0.01
C ARG A 131 3.17 -13.00 1.10
N LYS A 132 3.58 -12.71 2.34
CA LYS A 132 3.27 -13.59 3.50
C LYS A 132 1.78 -13.72 3.75
N SER A 133 0.98 -12.73 3.39
CA SER A 133 -0.49 -12.81 3.51
C SER A 133 -1.15 -13.68 2.44
N GLY A 134 -0.42 -14.09 1.41
CA GLY A 134 -0.96 -14.78 0.23
C GLY A 134 -1.62 -13.87 -0.79
N VAL A 135 -1.53 -12.55 -0.61
CA VAL A 135 -2.07 -11.53 -1.52
C VAL A 135 -1.00 -11.12 -2.54
N THR A 136 -1.40 -10.93 -3.78
CA THR A 136 -0.49 -10.51 -4.86
C THR A 136 -0.12 -9.02 -4.71
N PRO A 137 1.19 -8.67 -4.56
CA PRO A 137 1.62 -7.28 -4.52
C PRO A 137 1.79 -6.70 -5.93
N VAL A 138 1.41 -5.43 -6.10
CA VAL A 138 1.76 -4.59 -7.25
C VAL A 138 2.42 -3.32 -6.73
N VAL A 139 3.61 -3.01 -7.20
CA VAL A 139 4.33 -1.78 -6.83
C VAL A 139 3.83 -0.64 -7.71
N CYS A 140 3.34 0.42 -7.06
CA CYS A 140 3.06 1.70 -7.68
C CYS A 140 4.23 2.65 -7.44
N LEU A 141 5.00 2.96 -8.47
CA LEU A 141 6.04 3.98 -8.39
C LEU A 141 5.42 5.34 -8.69
N ASN A 142 5.08 6.07 -7.62
CA ASN A 142 4.46 7.39 -7.71
C ASN A 142 5.51 8.44 -8.11
N ARG A 143 5.44 8.91 -9.36
CA ARG A 143 6.41 9.79 -9.98
C ARG A 143 6.28 11.22 -9.47
N PHE A 144 7.40 11.81 -9.09
CA PHE A 144 7.54 13.25 -8.87
C PHE A 144 8.26 13.92 -10.05
N TYR A 145 8.06 15.23 -10.20
CA TYR A 145 8.66 16.02 -11.29
C TYR A 145 10.20 16.06 -11.27
N THR A 146 10.81 15.70 -10.15
CA THR A 146 12.28 15.61 -9.98
C THR A 146 12.86 14.26 -10.32
N ASP A 147 12.00 13.22 -10.46
CA ASP A 147 12.47 11.86 -10.69
C ASP A 147 12.92 11.69 -12.13
N THR A 148 14.12 11.14 -12.33
CA THR A 148 14.67 10.91 -13.66
C THR A 148 14.19 9.59 -14.24
N ASP A 149 14.21 9.48 -15.58
CA ASP A 149 13.82 8.24 -16.24
C ASP A 149 14.78 7.07 -15.90
N LEU A 150 16.05 7.37 -15.61
CA LEU A 150 17.01 6.36 -15.16
C LEU A 150 16.67 5.83 -13.76
N GLU A 151 16.24 6.69 -12.85
CA GLU A 151 15.79 6.28 -11.53
C GLU A 151 14.55 5.40 -11.59
N LEU A 152 13.55 5.79 -12.41
CA LEU A 152 12.35 4.99 -12.61
C LEU A 152 12.68 3.63 -13.24
N ALA A 153 13.56 3.61 -14.24
CA ALA A 153 14.00 2.38 -14.91
C ALA A 153 14.76 1.44 -13.95
N LEU A 154 15.58 1.99 -13.05
CA LEU A 154 16.29 1.22 -12.04
C LEU A 154 15.31 0.48 -11.10
N VAL A 155 14.33 1.19 -10.55
CA VAL A 155 13.35 0.57 -9.64
C VAL A 155 12.52 -0.48 -10.37
N ARG A 156 12.08 -0.22 -11.62
CA ARG A 156 11.37 -1.21 -12.43
C ARG A 156 12.18 -2.48 -12.63
N ARG A 157 13.44 -2.34 -13.03
CA ARG A 157 14.34 -3.49 -13.21
C ARG A 157 14.50 -4.31 -11.95
N ILE A 158 14.72 -3.67 -10.79
CA ILE A 158 14.85 -4.35 -9.50
C ILE A 158 13.56 -5.11 -9.16
N CYS A 159 12.39 -4.52 -9.39
CA CYS A 159 11.11 -5.19 -9.19
C CYS A 159 10.93 -6.39 -10.13
N GLU A 160 11.30 -6.23 -11.40
CA GLU A 160 11.24 -7.31 -12.40
C GLU A 160 12.15 -8.48 -12.02
N GLU A 161 13.41 -8.21 -11.67
CA GLU A 161 14.37 -9.22 -11.20
C GLU A 161 13.87 -9.95 -9.95
N TYR A 162 13.09 -9.25 -9.10
CA TYR A 162 12.47 -9.81 -7.91
C TYR A 162 11.13 -10.51 -8.16
N GLY A 163 10.65 -10.48 -9.41
CA GLY A 163 9.39 -11.10 -9.81
C GLY A 163 8.17 -10.41 -9.22
N VAL A 164 8.15 -9.08 -9.11
CA VAL A 164 6.99 -8.28 -8.69
C VAL A 164 6.65 -7.24 -9.76
N ARG A 165 5.35 -7.10 -10.07
CA ARG A 165 4.88 -6.07 -11.00
C ARG A 165 5.17 -4.68 -10.45
N CYS A 166 5.66 -3.80 -11.32
CA CYS A 166 5.91 -2.40 -11.00
C CYS A 166 5.39 -1.52 -12.12
N ALA A 167 4.50 -0.60 -11.78
CA ALA A 167 3.95 0.39 -12.71
C ALA A 167 4.24 1.81 -12.22
N VAL A 168 4.58 2.71 -13.14
CA VAL A 168 4.73 4.14 -12.84
C VAL A 168 3.36 4.79 -12.88
N SER A 169 3.09 5.64 -11.89
CA SER A 169 1.89 6.47 -11.86
C SER A 169 2.27 7.95 -11.84
N ASP A 170 1.84 8.69 -12.85
CA ASP A 170 1.99 10.15 -12.98
C ASP A 170 0.61 10.82 -12.93
N HIS A 171 -0.26 10.31 -12.03
CA HIS A 171 -1.64 10.79 -11.89
C HIS A 171 -1.72 12.24 -11.38
N TRP A 172 -0.72 12.70 -10.65
CA TRP A 172 -0.65 14.11 -10.24
C TRP A 172 -0.65 15.06 -11.42
N ARG A 173 0.03 14.69 -12.50
CA ARG A 173 0.18 15.53 -13.70
C ARG A 173 -0.95 15.34 -14.71
N TYR A 174 -1.42 14.10 -14.88
CA TYR A 174 -2.29 13.70 -15.98
C TYR A 174 -3.64 13.12 -15.51
N GLY A 175 -3.98 13.19 -14.23
CA GLY A 175 -5.21 12.59 -13.73
C GLY A 175 -5.25 11.08 -13.95
N GLY A 176 -6.43 10.55 -14.26
CA GLY A 176 -6.62 9.12 -14.51
C GLY A 176 -5.78 8.57 -15.66
N ALA A 177 -5.55 9.34 -16.72
CA ALA A 177 -4.68 8.94 -17.82
C ALA A 177 -3.23 8.65 -17.35
N GLY A 178 -2.75 9.37 -16.33
CA GLY A 178 -1.43 9.12 -15.73
C GLY A 178 -1.36 7.86 -14.87
N ALA A 179 -2.47 7.20 -14.59
CA ALA A 179 -2.56 5.98 -13.78
C ALA A 179 -2.92 4.73 -14.59
N GLU A 180 -3.09 4.81 -15.91
CA GLU A 180 -3.51 3.67 -16.74
C GLU A 180 -2.57 2.47 -16.66
N GLU A 181 -1.26 2.70 -16.64
CA GLU A 181 -0.28 1.63 -16.50
C GLU A 181 -0.48 0.86 -15.19
N LEU A 182 -0.66 1.59 -14.08
CA LEU A 182 -0.95 1.00 -12.79
C LEU A 182 -2.28 0.22 -12.80
N ALA A 183 -3.32 0.80 -13.39
CA ALA A 183 -4.61 0.14 -13.48
C ALA A 183 -4.52 -1.19 -14.24
N ARG A 184 -3.81 -1.24 -15.37
CA ARG A 184 -3.58 -2.48 -16.14
C ARG A 184 -2.82 -3.52 -15.32
N ALA A 185 -1.74 -3.13 -14.63
CA ALA A 185 -0.98 -4.03 -13.78
C ALA A 185 -1.81 -4.61 -12.62
N VAL A 186 -2.73 -3.82 -12.06
CA VAL A 186 -3.66 -4.28 -11.02
C VAL A 186 -4.70 -5.25 -11.60
N LEU A 187 -5.30 -4.94 -12.76
CA LEU A 187 -6.26 -5.82 -13.43
C LEU A 187 -5.64 -7.19 -13.74
N GLU A 188 -4.44 -7.21 -14.32
CA GLU A 188 -3.69 -8.45 -14.58
C GLU A 188 -3.40 -9.24 -13.31
N ALA A 189 -3.06 -8.53 -12.21
CA ALA A 189 -2.83 -9.19 -10.93
C ALA A 189 -4.11 -9.77 -10.30
N CYS A 190 -5.27 -9.16 -10.57
CA CYS A 190 -6.56 -9.67 -10.10
C CYS A 190 -6.97 -11.00 -10.78
N GLU A 191 -6.41 -11.33 -11.96
CA GLU A 191 -6.64 -12.62 -12.62
C GLU A 191 -5.85 -13.78 -11.97
N GLU A 192 -4.90 -13.45 -11.10
CA GLU A 192 -4.12 -14.45 -10.37
C GLU A 192 -4.88 -14.92 -9.12
N PRO A 193 -4.76 -16.21 -8.76
CA PRO A 193 -5.39 -16.71 -7.55
C PRO A 193 -4.77 -16.04 -6.31
N SER A 194 -5.61 -15.48 -5.45
CA SER A 194 -5.22 -14.92 -4.16
C SER A 194 -5.82 -15.78 -3.04
N GLU A 195 -5.01 -16.19 -2.10
CA GLU A 195 -5.44 -16.97 -0.94
C GLU A 195 -4.95 -16.30 0.34
N LEU A 196 -5.80 -15.46 0.93
CA LEU A 196 -5.46 -14.76 2.16
C LEU A 196 -5.20 -15.75 3.30
N LYS A 197 -4.01 -15.69 3.87
CA LYS A 197 -3.58 -16.47 5.04
C LYS A 197 -3.30 -15.54 6.21
N LEU A 198 -3.97 -15.72 7.33
CA LEU A 198 -3.71 -14.94 8.53
C LEU A 198 -2.34 -15.32 9.12
N LEU A 199 -1.64 -14.35 9.68
CA LEU A 199 -0.29 -14.55 10.21
C LEU A 199 -0.26 -15.45 11.46
N TYR A 200 -1.34 -15.44 12.22
CA TYR A 200 -1.49 -16.22 13.46
C TYR A 200 -2.95 -16.61 13.66
N PRO A 201 -3.23 -17.74 14.33
CA PRO A 201 -4.59 -18.16 14.67
C PRO A 201 -5.18 -17.32 15.83
N ASP A 202 -6.51 -17.42 16.04
CA ASP A 202 -7.25 -16.58 16.99
C ASP A 202 -6.91 -16.88 18.46
N ASP A 203 -6.43 -18.09 18.76
CA ASP A 203 -6.03 -18.56 20.08
C ASP A 203 -4.57 -18.19 20.42
N THR A 204 -3.86 -17.53 19.53
CA THR A 204 -2.48 -17.08 19.76
C THR A 204 -2.45 -15.94 20.77
N VAL A 205 -1.66 -16.09 21.82
CA VAL A 205 -1.40 -15.03 22.82
C VAL A 205 0.02 -14.44 22.66
N SER A 206 0.22 -13.25 23.19
CA SER A 206 1.44 -12.46 22.98
C SER A 206 2.75 -13.20 23.27
N TYR A 207 2.75 -14.20 24.15
CA TYR A 207 3.93 -14.99 24.51
C TYR A 207 3.92 -16.42 23.94
N THR A 208 2.98 -16.78 23.07
CA THR A 208 2.93 -18.12 22.45
C THR A 208 4.21 -18.44 21.64
N HIS A 209 4.85 -17.42 21.09
CA HIS A 209 6.09 -17.53 20.32
C HIS A 209 7.33 -17.02 21.05
N LEU A 210 7.20 -16.57 22.30
CA LEU A 210 8.34 -16.16 23.10
C LEU A 210 8.97 -17.40 23.78
N THR A 211 10.08 -17.84 23.27
CA THR A 211 10.98 -18.74 24.01
C THR A 211 11.73 -17.87 25.03
N LEU A 212 11.29 -17.90 26.29
CA LEU A 212 12.10 -17.34 27.39
C LEU A 212 13.41 -18.13 27.48
N PRO A 213 14.58 -17.45 27.63
CA PRO A 213 15.81 -18.17 27.90
C PRO A 213 15.61 -18.94 29.20
N THR A 214 15.63 -20.26 29.11
CA THR A 214 15.73 -21.11 30.30
C THR A 214 17.10 -20.89 30.88
N ASN A 215 17.18 -20.18 32.01
CA ASN A 215 18.38 -20.13 32.83
C ASN A 215 18.64 -21.56 33.34
N SER A 216 19.53 -22.27 32.67
CA SER A 216 20.19 -23.45 33.19
C SER A 216 21.38 -23.05 34.00
#